data_9158f9dda90052f781553673eb664474
#
_entry.id   9158f9dda90052f781553673eb664474
#
_cell.length_a   1.000
_cell.length_b   1.000
_cell.length_c   1.000
_cell.angle_alpha   90.00
_cell.angle_beta   90.00
_cell.angle_gamma   90.00
#
_symmetry.space_group_name_H-M   'P 1'
#
loop_
_entity.id
_entity.type
_entity.pdbx_description
1 polymer ?
#
loop_
_entity_poly.entity_id
_entity_poly.type
_entity_poly.pdbx_seq_one_letter_code
_entity_poly.pdbx_strand_id
1 'polypeptide(L)'
;MTENAVEIRNLVRTFRDGAVTALDGVSFDVPKGQVFGLLGPNGSGKTTIVRILSTILAPTGGSATVAGFDVVKNPDAVRRSIGLAGQYATVDQNLTGFENIYMIGRLNHLPKDVVRQRANELLAQFNLSDAGNRNVKTYSGGMRRRLDLAAALVAHPPILFLDEPTTGLDPQSRQDLWFAIESLVESGVTVLLTTQYLEEADRLAKQLVVLDKGKIIAEGTAAQMKAQLGTTVLSLTFQNLADADSALSLVRDLSDKPLNHDGTVVELTVNSGPATAAEALRRIDASGVTLAGLALREPSLDDVFLNLTGHKAEDAPAAEPVAKGRKAKR
;
A
#
# COMPACT_ATOMS: atom_id res chain seq x y z
N MET A 1 -2.56 19.41 -18.94
CA MET A 1 -3.05 19.17 -17.56
C MET A 1 -3.44 17.72 -17.48
N THR A 2 -2.81 16.94 -16.62
CA THR A 2 -3.23 15.55 -16.38
C THR A 2 -4.60 15.59 -15.70
N GLU A 3 -5.57 14.88 -16.26
CA GLU A 3 -6.91 14.80 -15.72
C GLU A 3 -6.90 13.84 -14.51
N ASN A 4 -7.48 14.28 -13.37
CA ASN A 4 -7.49 13.49 -12.14
C ASN A 4 -8.63 12.47 -12.16
N ALA A 5 -8.34 11.27 -11.67
CA ALA A 5 -9.34 10.22 -11.45
C ALA A 5 -10.02 10.39 -10.09
N VAL A 6 -9.25 10.85 -9.09
CA VAL A 6 -9.73 11.13 -7.72
C VAL A 6 -9.17 12.47 -7.27
N GLU A 7 -9.97 13.27 -6.59
CA GLU A 7 -9.54 14.49 -5.92
C GLU A 7 -10.04 14.51 -4.49
N ILE A 8 -9.16 14.82 -3.56
CA ILE A 8 -9.45 14.89 -2.12
C ILE A 8 -9.02 16.25 -1.60
N ARG A 9 -9.90 16.93 -0.86
CA ARG A 9 -9.64 18.27 -0.31
C ARG A 9 -10.02 18.34 1.16
N ASN A 10 -9.03 18.52 2.04
CA ASN A 10 -9.17 18.68 3.48
C ASN A 10 -10.07 17.61 4.11
N LEU A 11 -9.92 16.35 3.71
CA LEU A 11 -10.76 15.25 4.12
C LEU A 11 -10.57 14.94 5.60
N VAL A 12 -11.66 15.01 6.37
CA VAL A 12 -11.69 14.71 7.81
C VAL A 12 -12.64 13.57 8.08
N ARG A 13 -12.24 12.64 8.93
CA ARG A 13 -13.14 11.62 9.47
C ARG A 13 -12.86 11.35 10.93
N THR A 14 -13.88 11.58 11.75
CA THR A 14 -13.89 11.24 13.18
C THR A 14 -14.90 10.13 13.47
N PHE A 15 -14.64 9.35 14.52
CA PHE A 15 -15.50 8.31 15.03
C PHE A 15 -15.79 8.54 16.52
N ARG A 16 -16.83 7.92 17.05
CA ARG A 16 -17.22 7.99 18.47
C ARG A 16 -17.36 9.44 18.95
N ASP A 17 -18.18 10.22 18.27
CA ASP A 17 -18.48 11.62 18.59
C ASP A 17 -17.22 12.50 18.74
N GLY A 18 -16.21 12.23 17.90
CA GLY A 18 -14.97 13.00 17.88
C GLY A 18 -13.82 12.41 18.72
N ALA A 19 -14.05 11.34 19.47
CA ALA A 19 -13.01 10.73 20.32
C ALA A 19 -11.85 10.09 19.54
N VAL A 20 -12.07 9.69 18.27
CA VAL A 20 -11.05 9.10 17.41
C VAL A 20 -11.03 9.82 16.07
N THR A 21 -9.94 10.50 15.74
CA THR A 21 -9.72 11.12 14.44
C THR A 21 -8.95 10.14 13.56
N ALA A 22 -9.62 9.59 12.55
CA ALA A 22 -9.00 8.68 11.60
C ALA A 22 -8.37 9.40 10.40
N LEU A 23 -8.90 10.56 10.02
CA LEU A 23 -8.35 11.47 9.01
C LEU A 23 -8.43 12.90 9.50
N ASP A 24 -7.33 13.64 9.33
CA ASP A 24 -7.17 15.01 9.83
C ASP A 24 -6.66 15.93 8.71
N GLY A 25 -7.58 16.36 7.83
CA GLY A 25 -7.31 17.34 6.79
C GLY A 25 -6.50 16.79 5.59
N VAL A 26 -6.70 15.53 5.21
CA VAL A 26 -5.99 14.89 4.10
C VAL A 26 -6.39 15.51 2.75
N SER A 27 -5.39 15.85 1.90
CA SER A 27 -5.60 16.40 0.56
C SER A 27 -4.57 15.84 -0.40
N PHE A 28 -5.00 15.23 -1.51
CA PHE A 28 -4.14 14.78 -2.62
C PHE A 28 -4.98 14.50 -3.87
N ASP A 29 -4.30 14.33 -5.01
CA ASP A 29 -4.88 14.04 -6.30
C ASP A 29 -4.34 12.72 -6.86
N VAL A 30 -5.22 11.93 -7.48
CA VAL A 30 -4.85 10.70 -8.18
C VAL A 30 -4.97 10.92 -9.67
N PRO A 31 -3.87 11.03 -10.43
CA PRO A 31 -3.90 11.14 -11.88
C PRO A 31 -4.44 9.86 -12.54
N LYS A 32 -5.09 10.00 -13.70
CA LYS A 32 -5.62 8.88 -14.50
C LYS A 32 -4.52 7.99 -15.08
N GLY A 33 -4.83 6.70 -15.27
CA GLY A 33 -4.02 5.75 -16.03
C GLY A 33 -2.70 5.36 -15.36
N GLN A 34 -2.66 5.32 -14.04
CA GLN A 34 -1.48 4.89 -13.28
C GLN A 34 -1.85 4.23 -11.96
N VAL A 35 -0.87 3.57 -11.33
CA VAL A 35 -0.99 3.17 -9.91
C VAL A 35 -0.61 4.35 -9.03
N PHE A 36 -1.51 4.71 -8.13
CA PHE A 36 -1.26 5.66 -7.06
C PHE A 36 -1.27 4.93 -5.72
N GLY A 37 -0.18 5.05 -4.94
CA GLY A 37 0.01 4.36 -3.68
C GLY A 37 -0.41 5.18 -2.46
N LEU A 38 -1.21 4.59 -1.57
CA LEU A 38 -1.40 5.07 -0.20
C LEU A 38 -0.62 4.16 0.74
N LEU A 39 0.54 4.62 1.17
CA LEU A 39 1.46 3.88 2.03
C LEU A 39 1.27 4.30 3.49
N GLY A 40 1.42 3.40 4.43
CA GLY A 40 1.42 3.71 5.85
C GLY A 40 1.13 2.51 6.75
N PRO A 41 1.38 2.60 8.05
CA PRO A 41 1.15 1.51 8.99
C PRO A 41 -0.35 1.22 9.18
N ASN A 42 -0.64 0.15 9.89
CA ASN A 42 -2.00 -0.17 10.31
C ASN A 42 -2.57 0.96 11.18
N GLY A 43 -3.82 1.36 10.90
CA GLY A 43 -4.48 2.47 11.60
C GLY A 43 -4.11 3.87 11.11
N SER A 44 -3.25 4.04 10.09
CA SER A 44 -2.90 5.37 9.56
C SER A 44 -4.05 6.07 8.81
N GLY A 45 -5.14 5.38 8.46
CA GLY A 45 -6.30 5.96 7.77
C GLY A 45 -6.54 5.46 6.34
N LYS A 46 -5.67 4.61 5.77
CA LYS A 46 -5.77 4.10 4.38
C LYS A 46 -7.14 3.51 4.04
N THR A 47 -7.57 2.49 4.79
CA THR A 47 -8.89 1.86 4.60
C THR A 47 -10.05 2.85 4.81
N THR A 48 -9.88 3.85 5.67
CA THR A 48 -10.90 4.90 5.87
C THR A 48 -11.05 5.75 4.62
N ILE A 49 -9.95 6.13 3.96
CA ILE A 49 -9.98 6.84 2.67
C ILE A 49 -10.69 5.99 1.63
N VAL A 50 -10.30 4.71 1.45
CA VAL A 50 -10.94 3.81 0.48
C VAL A 50 -12.45 3.68 0.74
N ARG A 51 -12.88 3.56 2.00
CA ARG A 51 -14.31 3.49 2.35
C ARG A 51 -15.07 4.79 2.06
N ILE A 52 -14.44 5.95 2.19
CA ILE A 52 -15.05 7.22 1.82
C ILE A 52 -15.16 7.33 0.29
N LEU A 53 -14.09 7.06 -0.44
CA LEU A 53 -14.06 7.12 -1.90
C LEU A 53 -15.02 6.13 -2.55
N SER A 54 -15.21 4.95 -1.94
CA SER A 54 -16.18 3.94 -2.38
C SER A 54 -17.60 4.19 -1.87
N THR A 55 -17.86 5.32 -1.22
CA THR A 55 -19.18 5.74 -0.70
C THR A 55 -19.75 4.84 0.42
N ILE A 56 -18.94 3.98 1.02
CA ILE A 56 -19.34 3.12 2.15
C ILE A 56 -19.41 3.95 3.44
N LEU A 57 -18.61 5.01 3.52
CA LEU A 57 -18.49 5.86 4.69
C LEU A 57 -18.58 7.33 4.26
N ALA A 58 -19.40 8.14 4.93
CA ALA A 58 -19.42 9.57 4.70
C ALA A 58 -18.25 10.27 5.41
N PRO A 59 -17.61 11.30 4.84
CA PRO A 59 -16.64 12.11 5.55
C PRO A 59 -17.34 12.97 6.65
N THR A 60 -16.59 13.37 7.67
CA THR A 60 -17.07 14.33 8.71
C THR A 60 -16.83 15.76 8.25
N GLY A 61 -15.82 15.98 7.40
CA GLY A 61 -15.47 17.29 6.83
C GLY A 61 -14.64 17.13 5.56
N GLY A 62 -14.47 18.24 4.84
CA GLY A 62 -13.80 18.24 3.55
C GLY A 62 -14.66 17.69 2.42
N SER A 63 -14.05 17.36 1.28
CA SER A 63 -14.73 16.82 0.11
C SER A 63 -13.83 15.85 -0.65
N ALA A 64 -14.47 14.93 -1.41
CA ALA A 64 -13.77 14.06 -2.35
C ALA A 64 -14.62 13.86 -3.61
N THR A 65 -13.96 13.77 -4.76
CA THR A 65 -14.57 13.38 -6.03
C THR A 65 -13.88 12.16 -6.62
N VAL A 66 -14.66 11.31 -7.28
CA VAL A 66 -14.17 10.11 -7.98
C VAL A 66 -14.78 10.13 -9.38
N ALA A 67 -13.95 10.04 -10.41
CA ALA A 67 -14.38 10.19 -11.82
C ALA A 67 -15.19 11.49 -12.07
N GLY A 68 -14.88 12.56 -11.34
CA GLY A 68 -15.60 13.83 -11.40
C GLY A 68 -16.90 13.89 -10.60
N PHE A 69 -17.32 12.82 -9.92
CA PHE A 69 -18.52 12.75 -9.10
C PHE A 69 -18.21 12.92 -7.62
N ASP A 70 -18.94 13.81 -6.94
CA ASP A 70 -18.85 13.99 -5.48
C ASP A 70 -19.33 12.73 -4.75
N VAL A 71 -18.52 12.22 -3.80
CA VAL A 71 -18.77 10.94 -3.10
C VAL A 71 -20.01 10.97 -2.21
N VAL A 72 -20.46 12.15 -1.78
CA VAL A 72 -21.65 12.34 -0.93
C VAL A 72 -22.90 12.64 -1.75
N LYS A 73 -22.77 13.52 -2.76
CA LYS A 73 -23.92 14.00 -3.56
C LYS A 73 -24.29 13.02 -4.67
N ASN A 74 -23.32 12.28 -5.22
CA ASN A 74 -23.50 11.41 -6.39
C ASN A 74 -23.04 9.97 -6.14
N PRO A 75 -23.38 9.32 -5.01
CA PRO A 75 -22.80 8.02 -4.62
C PRO A 75 -23.05 6.91 -5.64
N ASP A 76 -24.21 6.91 -6.34
CA ASP A 76 -24.52 5.91 -7.35
C ASP A 76 -23.66 6.05 -8.61
N ALA A 77 -23.32 7.28 -9.01
CA ALA A 77 -22.41 7.53 -10.12
C ALA A 77 -20.98 7.08 -9.76
N VAL A 78 -20.53 7.38 -8.56
CA VAL A 78 -19.22 6.89 -8.04
C VAL A 78 -19.18 5.37 -8.07
N ARG A 79 -20.17 4.66 -7.49
CA ARG A 79 -20.21 3.18 -7.46
C ARG A 79 -20.19 2.54 -8.83
N ARG A 80 -20.79 3.18 -9.84
CA ARG A 80 -20.72 2.70 -11.24
C ARG A 80 -19.36 2.94 -11.91
N SER A 81 -18.55 3.85 -11.37
CA SER A 81 -17.24 4.22 -11.94
C SER A 81 -16.08 3.49 -11.28
N ILE A 82 -16.32 2.67 -10.26
CA ILE A 82 -15.27 2.02 -9.51
C ILE A 82 -15.40 0.50 -9.46
N GLY A 83 -14.26 -0.19 -9.40
CA GLY A 83 -14.13 -1.53 -8.85
C GLY A 83 -13.48 -1.45 -7.47
N LEU A 84 -13.83 -2.36 -6.58
CA LEU A 84 -13.26 -2.44 -5.24
C LEU A 84 -12.89 -3.88 -4.92
N ALA A 85 -11.62 -4.13 -4.61
CA ALA A 85 -11.16 -5.35 -3.98
C ALA A 85 -10.63 -5.01 -2.59
N GLY A 86 -11.37 -5.39 -1.55
CA GLY A 86 -11.08 -5.07 -0.16
C GLY A 86 -10.00 -5.97 0.45
N GLN A 87 -9.65 -5.76 1.72
CA GLN A 87 -8.66 -6.55 2.46
C GLN A 87 -9.01 -8.06 2.52
N TYR A 88 -10.30 -8.40 2.58
CA TYR A 88 -10.78 -9.78 2.53
C TYR A 88 -11.47 -10.01 1.19
N ALA A 89 -11.19 -11.17 0.57
CA ALA A 89 -11.86 -11.56 -0.66
C ALA A 89 -13.39 -11.64 -0.44
N THR A 90 -14.14 -10.92 -1.27
CA THR A 90 -15.61 -10.80 -1.17
C THR A 90 -16.34 -11.94 -1.88
N VAL A 91 -15.59 -12.86 -2.50
CA VAL A 91 -16.14 -13.99 -3.24
C VAL A 91 -16.80 -15.05 -2.32
N ASP A 92 -17.96 -15.55 -2.74
CA ASP A 92 -18.66 -16.64 -2.03
C ASP A 92 -17.91 -17.96 -2.25
N GLN A 93 -17.51 -18.59 -1.16
CA GLN A 93 -16.75 -19.84 -1.19
C GLN A 93 -17.57 -21.06 -1.64
N ASN A 94 -18.90 -21.00 -1.59
CA ASN A 94 -19.79 -22.08 -2.02
C ASN A 94 -20.12 -22.02 -3.51
N LEU A 95 -19.84 -20.90 -4.16
CA LEU A 95 -19.97 -20.74 -5.60
C LEU A 95 -18.64 -21.12 -6.30
N THR A 96 -18.74 -21.41 -7.59
CA THR A 96 -17.57 -21.57 -8.46
C THR A 96 -16.95 -20.21 -8.78
N GLY A 97 -15.73 -20.21 -9.35
CA GLY A 97 -15.10 -18.98 -9.81
C GLY A 97 -15.94 -18.25 -10.86
N PHE A 98 -16.50 -18.99 -11.81
CA PHE A 98 -17.39 -18.46 -12.84
C PHE A 98 -18.67 -17.86 -12.24
N GLU A 99 -19.35 -18.58 -11.34
CA GLU A 99 -20.60 -18.11 -10.70
C GLU A 99 -20.39 -16.84 -9.88
N ASN A 100 -19.23 -16.68 -9.21
CA ASN A 100 -18.90 -15.46 -8.49
C ASN A 100 -18.85 -14.24 -9.43
N ILE A 101 -18.07 -14.32 -10.52
CA ILE A 101 -17.95 -13.22 -11.49
C ILE A 101 -19.33 -12.97 -12.14
N TYR A 102 -20.04 -14.04 -12.51
CA TYR A 102 -21.37 -13.94 -13.09
C TYR A 102 -22.35 -13.22 -12.16
N MET A 103 -22.40 -13.59 -10.91
CA MET A 103 -23.26 -12.97 -9.89
C MET A 103 -22.96 -11.48 -9.77
N ILE A 104 -21.69 -11.10 -9.63
CA ILE A 104 -21.29 -9.68 -9.49
C ILE A 104 -21.62 -8.89 -10.76
N GLY A 105 -21.42 -9.46 -11.95
CA GLY A 105 -21.82 -8.83 -13.20
C GLY A 105 -23.35 -8.60 -13.29
N ARG A 106 -24.14 -9.57 -12.81
CA ARG A 106 -25.58 -9.44 -12.74
C ARG A 106 -26.07 -8.40 -11.71
N LEU A 107 -25.36 -8.27 -10.59
CA LEU A 107 -25.62 -7.21 -9.59
C LEU A 107 -25.28 -5.82 -10.16
N ASN A 108 -24.32 -5.72 -11.08
CA ASN A 108 -24.03 -4.50 -11.83
C ASN A 108 -24.98 -4.29 -13.03
N HIS A 109 -26.10 -5.02 -13.10
CA HIS A 109 -27.14 -4.92 -14.14
C HIS A 109 -26.68 -5.24 -15.57
N LEU A 110 -25.53 -5.86 -15.77
CA LEU A 110 -25.05 -6.25 -17.10
C LEU A 110 -25.95 -7.34 -17.73
N PRO A 111 -26.16 -7.34 -19.06
CA PRO A 111 -26.89 -8.41 -19.76
C PRO A 111 -26.25 -9.79 -19.54
N LYS A 112 -27.07 -10.85 -19.50
CA LYS A 112 -26.62 -12.21 -19.20
C LYS A 112 -25.49 -12.70 -20.11
N ASP A 113 -25.62 -12.44 -21.40
CA ASP A 113 -24.65 -12.93 -22.39
C ASP A 113 -23.32 -12.16 -22.29
N VAL A 114 -23.38 -10.85 -22.05
CA VAL A 114 -22.20 -10.01 -21.79
C VAL A 114 -21.46 -10.51 -20.55
N VAL A 115 -22.17 -10.81 -19.46
CA VAL A 115 -21.53 -11.29 -18.22
C VAL A 115 -20.90 -12.66 -18.43
N ARG A 116 -21.54 -13.58 -19.18
CA ARG A 116 -20.99 -14.89 -19.47
C ARG A 116 -19.66 -14.82 -20.24
N GLN A 117 -19.65 -14.00 -21.29
CA GLN A 117 -18.45 -13.76 -22.07
C GLN A 117 -17.36 -13.16 -21.18
N ARG A 118 -17.68 -12.09 -20.46
CA ARG A 118 -16.74 -11.37 -19.62
C ARG A 118 -16.19 -12.22 -18.48
N ALA A 119 -17.00 -13.10 -17.86
CA ALA A 119 -16.54 -14.03 -16.84
C ALA A 119 -15.45 -14.98 -17.37
N ASN A 120 -15.61 -15.53 -18.58
CA ASN A 120 -14.60 -16.38 -19.19
C ASN A 120 -13.33 -15.62 -19.55
N GLU A 121 -13.45 -14.40 -20.09
CA GLU A 121 -12.31 -13.52 -20.39
C GLU A 121 -11.50 -13.22 -19.13
N LEU A 122 -12.18 -12.83 -18.03
CA LEU A 122 -11.54 -12.53 -16.75
C LEU A 122 -10.89 -13.76 -16.13
N LEU A 123 -11.55 -14.92 -16.15
CA LEU A 123 -10.94 -16.16 -15.68
C LEU A 123 -9.66 -16.50 -16.46
N ALA A 124 -9.63 -16.27 -17.77
CA ALA A 124 -8.44 -16.46 -18.59
C ALA A 124 -7.35 -15.43 -18.25
N GLN A 125 -7.71 -14.14 -18.17
CA GLN A 125 -6.78 -13.05 -17.87
C GLN A 125 -6.07 -13.23 -16.51
N PHE A 126 -6.79 -13.79 -15.51
CA PHE A 126 -6.24 -14.04 -14.17
C PHE A 126 -5.71 -15.46 -13.95
N ASN A 127 -5.49 -16.26 -15.03
CA ASN A 127 -5.00 -17.65 -14.97
C ASN A 127 -5.85 -18.53 -14.05
N LEU A 128 -7.18 -18.45 -14.17
CA LEU A 128 -8.16 -19.20 -13.38
C LEU A 128 -9.07 -20.07 -14.26
N SER A 129 -8.81 -20.21 -15.58
CA SER A 129 -9.66 -20.96 -16.52
C SER A 129 -9.88 -22.40 -16.07
N ASP A 130 -8.83 -23.12 -15.70
CA ASP A 130 -8.89 -24.53 -15.28
C ASP A 130 -9.63 -24.71 -13.93
N ALA A 131 -9.70 -23.66 -13.14
CA ALA A 131 -10.36 -23.65 -11.85
C ALA A 131 -11.77 -23.02 -11.90
N GLY A 132 -12.14 -22.39 -13.01
CA GLY A 132 -13.35 -21.58 -13.15
C GLY A 132 -14.64 -22.29 -12.72
N ASN A 133 -14.74 -23.60 -12.96
CA ASN A 133 -15.89 -24.43 -12.59
C ASN A 133 -15.73 -25.15 -11.24
N ARG A 134 -14.68 -24.91 -10.48
CA ARG A 134 -14.46 -25.45 -9.14
C ARG A 134 -15.00 -24.49 -8.07
N ASN A 135 -15.50 -25.02 -6.94
CA ASN A 135 -15.91 -24.21 -5.82
C ASN A 135 -14.73 -23.44 -5.22
N VAL A 136 -14.94 -22.14 -4.92
CA VAL A 136 -13.91 -21.24 -4.41
C VAL A 136 -13.33 -21.67 -3.07
N LYS A 137 -14.06 -22.47 -2.27
CA LYS A 137 -13.53 -23.10 -1.04
C LYS A 137 -12.28 -23.96 -1.29
N THR A 138 -12.09 -24.48 -2.53
CA THR A 138 -10.94 -25.31 -2.91
C THR A 138 -9.76 -24.48 -3.47
N TYR A 139 -9.92 -23.15 -3.58
CA TYR A 139 -8.89 -22.26 -4.09
C TYR A 139 -7.82 -21.97 -3.04
N SER A 140 -6.57 -21.78 -3.48
CA SER A 140 -5.53 -21.20 -2.64
C SER A 140 -5.85 -19.73 -2.28
N GLY A 141 -5.13 -19.14 -1.33
CA GLY A 141 -5.27 -17.72 -0.99
C GLY A 141 -5.03 -16.81 -2.20
N GLY A 142 -3.96 -17.08 -2.96
CA GLY A 142 -3.65 -16.35 -4.19
C GLY A 142 -4.70 -16.51 -5.28
N MET A 143 -5.26 -17.69 -5.48
CA MET A 143 -6.37 -17.90 -6.43
C MET A 143 -7.62 -17.12 -6.02
N ARG A 144 -7.98 -17.12 -4.73
CA ARG A 144 -9.12 -16.33 -4.24
C ARG A 144 -8.91 -14.84 -4.44
N ARG A 145 -7.68 -14.35 -4.23
CA ARG A 145 -7.35 -12.94 -4.42
C ARG A 145 -7.42 -12.52 -5.89
N ARG A 146 -6.90 -13.36 -6.80
CA ARG A 146 -7.03 -13.13 -8.25
C ARG A 146 -8.48 -13.16 -8.71
N LEU A 147 -9.32 -14.03 -8.16
CA LEU A 147 -10.75 -14.08 -8.46
C LEU A 147 -11.48 -12.82 -7.96
N ASP A 148 -11.15 -12.34 -6.77
CA ASP A 148 -11.72 -11.10 -6.19
C ASP A 148 -11.41 -9.89 -7.07
N LEU A 149 -10.15 -9.79 -7.54
CA LEU A 149 -9.73 -8.76 -8.47
C LEU A 149 -10.46 -8.89 -9.83
N ALA A 150 -10.57 -10.10 -10.37
CA ALA A 150 -11.33 -10.36 -11.60
C ALA A 150 -12.80 -9.94 -11.46
N ALA A 151 -13.43 -10.26 -10.35
CA ALA A 151 -14.81 -9.90 -10.07
C ALA A 151 -15.01 -8.38 -9.96
N ALA A 152 -14.07 -7.64 -9.36
CA ALA A 152 -14.12 -6.18 -9.28
C ALA A 152 -14.04 -5.50 -10.66
N LEU A 153 -13.52 -6.21 -11.69
CA LEU A 153 -13.34 -5.70 -13.05
C LEU A 153 -14.48 -6.06 -14.02
N VAL A 154 -15.48 -6.80 -13.58
CA VAL A 154 -16.52 -7.32 -14.47
C VAL A 154 -17.31 -6.23 -15.18
N ALA A 155 -17.51 -5.07 -14.52
CA ALA A 155 -18.22 -3.90 -15.07
C ALA A 155 -17.33 -2.93 -15.86
N HIS A 156 -16.06 -3.27 -16.16
CA HIS A 156 -15.09 -2.40 -16.81
C HIS A 156 -14.92 -1.02 -16.12
N PRO A 157 -14.70 -0.97 -14.82
CA PRO A 157 -14.56 0.30 -14.13
C PRO A 157 -13.29 1.03 -14.58
N PRO A 158 -13.34 2.37 -14.82
CA PRO A 158 -12.15 3.15 -15.14
C PRO A 158 -11.20 3.32 -13.95
N ILE A 159 -11.68 3.08 -12.71
CA ILE A 159 -10.91 3.23 -11.48
C ILE A 159 -11.07 1.97 -10.63
N LEU A 160 -9.97 1.45 -10.11
CA LEU A 160 -9.93 0.28 -9.24
C LEU A 160 -9.31 0.65 -7.89
N PHE A 161 -10.02 0.37 -6.81
CA PHE A 161 -9.50 0.50 -5.45
C PHE A 161 -9.06 -0.86 -4.93
N LEU A 162 -7.80 -0.95 -4.49
CA LEU A 162 -7.19 -2.15 -3.93
C LEU A 162 -6.77 -1.86 -2.48
N ASP A 163 -7.46 -2.47 -1.51
CA ASP A 163 -7.16 -2.27 -0.10
C ASP A 163 -6.32 -3.44 0.41
N GLU A 164 -5.00 -3.22 0.56
CA GLU A 164 -3.99 -4.19 1.00
C GLU A 164 -4.04 -5.52 0.23
N PRO A 165 -3.91 -5.51 -1.11
CA PRO A 165 -4.25 -6.66 -1.95
C PRO A 165 -3.34 -7.88 -1.75
N THR A 166 -2.14 -7.72 -1.25
CA THR A 166 -1.14 -8.79 -1.12
C THR A 166 -0.98 -9.33 0.30
N THR A 167 -1.73 -8.79 1.26
CA THR A 167 -1.65 -9.22 2.65
C THR A 167 -1.98 -10.70 2.80
N GLY A 168 -1.07 -11.46 3.44
CA GLY A 168 -1.22 -12.90 3.67
C GLY A 168 -0.97 -13.80 2.46
N LEU A 169 -0.46 -13.26 1.36
CA LEU A 169 -0.05 -14.04 0.19
C LEU A 169 1.40 -14.51 0.32
N ASP A 170 1.68 -15.68 -0.23
CA ASP A 170 3.05 -16.17 -0.44
C ASP A 170 3.78 -15.32 -1.51
N PRO A 171 5.13 -15.33 -1.54
CA PRO A 171 5.91 -14.47 -2.45
C PRO A 171 5.54 -14.65 -3.94
N GLN A 172 5.28 -15.88 -4.39
CA GLN A 172 4.91 -16.14 -5.78
C GLN A 172 3.53 -15.55 -6.11
N SER A 173 2.54 -15.79 -5.26
CA SER A 173 1.19 -15.24 -5.43
C SER A 173 1.18 -13.71 -5.41
N ARG A 174 2.07 -13.09 -4.62
CA ARG A 174 2.26 -11.64 -4.60
C ARG A 174 2.79 -11.12 -5.93
N GLN A 175 3.83 -11.75 -6.48
CA GLN A 175 4.38 -11.37 -7.79
C GLN A 175 3.35 -11.51 -8.91
N ASP A 176 2.61 -12.63 -8.94
CA ASP A 176 1.55 -12.86 -9.92
C ASP A 176 0.47 -11.76 -9.87
N LEU A 177 0.12 -11.29 -8.67
CA LEU A 177 -0.85 -10.21 -8.49
C LEU A 177 -0.29 -8.87 -8.95
N TRP A 178 0.98 -8.57 -8.70
CA TRP A 178 1.64 -7.36 -9.18
C TRP A 178 1.63 -7.29 -10.71
N PHE A 179 2.00 -8.36 -11.41
CA PHE A 179 1.91 -8.42 -12.87
C PHE A 179 0.48 -8.19 -13.39
N ALA A 180 -0.52 -8.75 -12.69
CA ALA A 180 -1.91 -8.49 -13.06
C ALA A 180 -2.29 -7.02 -12.91
N ILE A 181 -1.86 -6.34 -11.84
CA ILE A 181 -2.10 -4.90 -11.61
C ILE A 181 -1.38 -4.05 -12.67
N GLU A 182 -0.12 -4.35 -12.99
CA GLU A 182 0.65 -3.68 -14.05
C GLU A 182 -0.09 -3.75 -15.40
N SER A 183 -0.55 -4.95 -15.79
CA SER A 183 -1.32 -5.16 -17.03
C SER A 183 -2.65 -4.39 -17.07
N LEU A 184 -3.32 -4.22 -15.93
CA LEU A 184 -4.55 -3.40 -15.86
C LEU A 184 -4.27 -1.93 -16.13
N VAL A 185 -3.19 -1.40 -15.60
CA VAL A 185 -2.80 0.00 -15.84
C VAL A 185 -2.38 0.22 -17.29
N GLU A 186 -1.68 -0.73 -17.90
CA GLU A 186 -1.37 -0.70 -19.34
C GLU A 186 -2.62 -0.67 -20.21
N SER A 187 -3.72 -1.28 -19.76
CA SER A 187 -5.03 -1.21 -20.43
C SER A 187 -5.81 0.09 -20.17
N GLY A 188 -5.24 1.03 -19.38
CA GLY A 188 -5.82 2.36 -19.11
C GLY A 188 -6.61 2.47 -17.81
N VAL A 189 -6.67 1.43 -16.98
CA VAL A 189 -7.32 1.49 -15.66
C VAL A 189 -6.47 2.30 -14.69
N THR A 190 -7.09 3.19 -13.92
CA THR A 190 -6.44 3.88 -12.79
C THR A 190 -6.55 3.02 -11.54
N VAL A 191 -5.46 2.82 -10.83
CA VAL A 191 -5.44 2.01 -9.59
C VAL A 191 -5.07 2.87 -8.40
N LEU A 192 -5.93 2.90 -7.37
CA LEU A 192 -5.59 3.39 -6.04
C LEU A 192 -5.27 2.19 -5.16
N LEU A 193 -4.01 2.05 -4.79
CA LEU A 193 -3.47 0.94 -4.02
C LEU A 193 -3.18 1.39 -2.60
N THR A 194 -3.78 0.75 -1.60
CA THR A 194 -3.31 0.91 -0.22
C THR A 194 -2.39 -0.24 0.15
N THR A 195 -1.32 0.06 0.84
CA THR A 195 -0.38 -0.96 1.32
C THR A 195 0.38 -0.50 2.56
N GLN A 196 0.85 -1.47 3.34
CA GLN A 196 1.86 -1.26 4.37
C GLN A 196 3.23 -1.78 3.92
N TYR A 197 3.30 -2.50 2.79
CA TYR A 197 4.53 -3.07 2.25
C TYR A 197 5.21 -2.07 1.33
N LEU A 198 6.39 -1.62 1.74
CA LEU A 198 7.17 -0.62 1.01
C LEU A 198 7.66 -1.13 -0.34
N GLU A 199 7.99 -2.42 -0.44
CA GLU A 199 8.36 -3.08 -1.69
C GLU A 199 7.24 -3.01 -2.74
N GLU A 200 5.98 -3.21 -2.31
CA GLU A 200 4.81 -3.11 -3.19
C GLU A 200 4.60 -1.69 -3.70
N ALA A 201 4.73 -0.69 -2.81
CA ALA A 201 4.63 0.72 -3.18
C ALA A 201 5.76 1.13 -4.14
N ASP A 202 7.00 0.73 -3.87
CA ASP A 202 8.18 1.03 -4.69
C ASP A 202 8.07 0.43 -6.10
N ARG A 203 7.54 -0.79 -6.21
CA ARG A 203 7.39 -1.49 -7.49
C ARG A 203 6.24 -0.96 -8.33
N LEU A 204 5.07 -0.76 -7.74
CA LEU A 204 3.84 -0.53 -8.50
C LEU A 204 3.47 0.94 -8.62
N ALA A 205 3.71 1.75 -7.57
CA ALA A 205 3.19 3.11 -7.52
C ALA A 205 4.07 4.07 -8.31
N LYS A 206 3.47 4.76 -9.29
CA LYS A 206 4.12 5.86 -9.99
C LYS A 206 4.21 7.12 -9.12
N GLN A 207 3.20 7.35 -8.31
CA GLN A 207 3.16 8.38 -7.26
C GLN A 207 2.59 7.76 -6.00
N LEU A 208 2.99 8.25 -4.86
CA LEU A 208 2.53 7.76 -3.57
C LEU A 208 2.41 8.88 -2.53
N VAL A 209 1.53 8.65 -1.59
CA VAL A 209 1.34 9.44 -0.38
C VAL A 209 1.62 8.54 0.81
N VAL A 210 2.43 9.04 1.75
CA VAL A 210 2.70 8.36 3.01
C VAL A 210 1.78 8.95 4.08
N LEU A 211 0.98 8.07 4.69
CA LEU A 211 0.03 8.41 5.76
C LEU A 211 0.54 7.91 7.10
N ASP A 212 0.52 8.78 8.10
CA ASP A 212 0.67 8.41 9.52
C ASP A 212 -0.35 9.16 10.37
N LYS A 213 -1.01 8.42 11.28
CA LYS A 213 -2.00 8.96 12.25
C LYS A 213 -3.02 9.92 11.61
N GLY A 214 -3.52 9.57 10.43
CA GLY A 214 -4.55 10.32 9.70
C GLY A 214 -4.04 11.56 8.96
N LYS A 215 -2.72 11.75 8.84
CA LYS A 215 -2.10 12.88 8.13
C LYS A 215 -1.17 12.40 7.03
N ILE A 216 -1.00 13.23 6.00
CA ILE A 216 0.03 13.04 4.99
C ILE A 216 1.35 13.55 5.57
N ILE A 217 2.38 12.69 5.59
CA ILE A 217 3.74 13.01 6.03
C ILE A 217 4.73 13.12 4.88
N ALA A 218 4.44 12.53 3.73
CA ALA A 218 5.20 12.70 2.49
C ALA A 218 4.32 12.43 1.27
N GLU A 219 4.68 13.06 0.12
CA GLU A 219 4.02 12.88 -1.17
C GLU A 219 5.05 13.01 -2.30
N GLY A 220 4.93 12.19 -3.35
CA GLY A 220 5.79 12.23 -4.53
C GLY A 220 6.04 10.85 -5.13
N THR A 221 7.07 10.71 -5.96
CA THR A 221 7.53 9.42 -6.46
C THR A 221 8.46 8.75 -5.44
N ALA A 222 8.57 7.42 -5.48
CA ALA A 222 9.53 6.68 -4.64
C ALA A 222 10.98 7.22 -4.81
N ALA A 223 11.37 7.52 -6.06
CA ALA A 223 12.69 8.09 -6.36
C ALA A 223 12.89 9.47 -5.71
N GLN A 224 11.90 10.36 -5.75
CA GLN A 224 11.96 11.67 -5.09
C GLN A 224 12.10 11.55 -3.57
N MET A 225 11.34 10.64 -2.96
CA MET A 225 11.41 10.40 -1.51
C MET A 225 12.77 9.85 -1.10
N LYS A 226 13.30 8.86 -1.83
CA LYS A 226 14.63 8.29 -1.58
C LYS A 226 15.72 9.35 -1.73
N ALA A 227 15.65 10.21 -2.74
CA ALA A 227 16.63 11.27 -2.98
C ALA A 227 16.68 12.32 -1.85
N GLN A 228 15.59 12.53 -1.10
CA GLN A 228 15.58 13.46 0.06
C GLN A 228 16.43 12.94 1.23
N LEU A 229 16.67 11.65 1.33
CA LEU A 229 17.55 11.07 2.37
C LEU A 229 19.03 11.25 2.05
N GLY A 230 19.41 11.19 0.80
CA GLY A 230 20.78 11.17 0.32
C GLY A 230 20.93 10.15 -0.82
N THR A 231 22.12 9.98 -1.32
CA THR A 231 22.37 9.11 -2.49
C THR A 231 22.78 7.69 -2.13
N THR A 232 23.23 7.44 -0.88
CA THR A 232 23.80 6.16 -0.47
C THR A 232 23.51 5.89 1.01
N VAL A 233 23.19 4.65 1.34
CA VAL A 233 23.22 4.13 2.70
C VAL A 233 24.47 3.29 2.88
N LEU A 234 25.30 3.67 3.86
CA LEU A 234 26.44 2.89 4.33
C LEU A 234 25.97 2.02 5.51
N SER A 235 26.00 0.71 5.35
CA SER A 235 25.66 -0.26 6.37
C SER A 235 26.95 -0.90 6.92
N LEU A 236 27.15 -0.77 8.23
CA LEU A 236 28.30 -1.30 8.99
C LEU A 236 27.79 -2.41 9.91
N THR A 237 28.27 -3.63 9.74
CA THR A 237 27.91 -4.79 10.58
C THR A 237 29.05 -5.11 11.52
N PHE A 238 28.76 -5.27 12.82
CA PHE A 238 29.72 -5.57 13.87
C PHE A 238 29.54 -6.98 14.41
N GLN A 239 30.54 -7.52 15.10
CA GLN A 239 30.48 -8.88 15.67
C GLN A 239 29.57 -8.97 16.90
N ASN A 240 29.44 -7.87 17.64
CA ASN A 240 28.65 -7.80 18.87
C ASN A 240 28.07 -6.39 19.08
N LEU A 241 27.12 -6.29 20.02
CA LEU A 241 26.42 -5.03 20.34
C LEU A 241 27.36 -3.95 20.89
N ALA A 242 28.37 -4.33 21.72
CA ALA A 242 29.29 -3.37 22.33
C ALA A 242 30.15 -2.66 21.26
N ASP A 243 30.56 -3.38 20.23
CA ASP A 243 31.29 -2.82 19.09
C ASP A 243 30.40 -1.88 18.28
N ALA A 244 29.13 -2.26 18.05
CA ALA A 244 28.16 -1.42 17.35
C ALA A 244 27.89 -0.11 18.12
N ASP A 245 27.67 -0.17 19.42
CA ASP A 245 27.45 0.99 20.28
C ASP A 245 28.68 1.94 20.30
N SER A 246 29.88 1.37 20.36
CA SER A 246 31.12 2.14 20.30
C SER A 246 31.25 2.86 18.94
N ALA A 247 30.92 2.18 17.85
CA ALA A 247 30.98 2.72 16.50
C ALA A 247 30.04 3.89 16.27
N LEU A 248 28.85 3.92 16.92
CA LEU A 248 27.90 5.04 16.80
C LEU A 248 28.57 6.40 17.05
N SER A 249 29.40 6.51 18.08
CA SER A 249 30.09 7.73 18.44
C SER A 249 31.16 8.14 17.40
N LEU A 250 31.78 7.15 16.75
CA LEU A 250 32.88 7.34 15.79
C LEU A 250 32.38 7.80 14.42
N VAL A 251 31.12 7.45 14.05
CA VAL A 251 30.59 7.71 12.72
C VAL A 251 29.45 8.73 12.68
N ARG A 252 29.01 9.21 13.85
CA ARG A 252 27.83 10.10 13.97
C ARG A 252 27.92 11.37 13.13
N ASP A 253 29.09 11.97 13.04
CA ASP A 253 29.34 13.20 12.30
C ASP A 253 29.55 12.99 10.79
N LEU A 254 29.57 11.74 10.33
CA LEU A 254 29.68 11.41 8.93
C LEU A 254 28.34 11.49 8.19
N SER A 255 27.23 11.68 8.90
CA SER A 255 25.89 11.85 8.34
C SER A 255 25.17 13.03 8.97
N ASP A 256 24.51 13.84 8.13
CA ASP A 256 23.62 14.93 8.58
C ASP A 256 22.24 14.38 9.02
N LYS A 257 21.99 13.09 8.83
CA LYS A 257 20.74 12.40 9.16
C LYS A 257 20.90 11.56 10.44
N PRO A 258 19.78 11.25 11.14
CA PRO A 258 19.83 10.28 12.24
C PRO A 258 20.40 8.95 11.78
N LEU A 259 21.23 8.36 12.63
CA LEU A 259 21.75 7.00 12.40
C LEU A 259 20.65 5.98 12.72
N ASN A 260 20.54 4.95 11.89
CA ASN A 260 19.74 3.78 12.21
C ASN A 260 20.64 2.75 12.92
N HIS A 261 20.22 2.25 14.08
CA HIS A 261 20.92 1.24 14.84
C HIS A 261 19.96 0.09 15.15
N ASP A 262 20.25 -1.08 14.60
CA ASP A 262 19.45 -2.28 14.78
C ASP A 262 20.38 -3.47 15.14
N GLY A 263 20.46 -3.77 16.41
CA GLY A 263 21.34 -4.82 16.92
C GLY A 263 22.81 -4.52 16.61
N THR A 264 23.48 -5.40 15.85
CA THR A 264 24.88 -5.26 15.46
C THR A 264 25.10 -4.45 14.18
N VAL A 265 24.06 -3.83 13.64
CA VAL A 265 24.12 -3.07 12.38
C VAL A 265 23.93 -1.58 12.65
N VAL A 266 24.84 -0.77 12.13
CA VAL A 266 24.75 0.70 12.13
C VAL A 266 24.66 1.19 10.70
N GLU A 267 23.64 1.99 10.39
CA GLU A 267 23.42 2.52 9.05
C GLU A 267 23.47 4.04 9.06
N LEU A 268 24.15 4.60 8.06
CA LEU A 268 24.25 6.05 7.81
C LEU A 268 23.79 6.36 6.39
N THR A 269 22.96 7.37 6.24
CA THR A 269 22.62 7.90 4.93
C THR A 269 23.51 9.07 4.58
N VAL A 270 24.23 8.99 3.45
CA VAL A 270 25.29 9.90 3.06
C VAL A 270 25.20 10.30 1.59
N ASN A 271 25.77 11.46 1.24
CA ASN A 271 25.77 11.95 -0.14
C ASN A 271 26.95 11.42 -0.96
N SER A 272 28.05 11.01 -0.33
CA SER A 272 29.23 10.45 -0.98
C SER A 272 29.64 9.12 -0.35
N GLY A 273 28.91 8.05 -0.74
CA GLY A 273 29.08 6.72 -0.18
C GLY A 273 30.51 6.20 -0.12
N PRO A 274 31.27 6.18 -1.23
CA PRO A 274 32.65 5.65 -1.23
C PRO A 274 33.63 6.44 -0.33
N ALA A 275 33.55 7.78 -0.36
CA ALA A 275 34.43 8.61 0.46
C ALA A 275 34.09 8.47 1.96
N THR A 276 32.79 8.47 2.30
CA THR A 276 32.34 8.29 3.68
C THR A 276 32.66 6.89 4.21
N ALA A 277 32.53 5.85 3.36
CA ALA A 277 32.92 4.48 3.75
C ALA A 277 34.42 4.38 4.08
N ALA A 278 35.28 5.00 3.27
CA ALA A 278 36.72 5.04 3.52
C ALA A 278 37.07 5.77 4.82
N GLU A 279 36.35 6.87 5.15
CA GLU A 279 36.55 7.58 6.41
C GLU A 279 36.04 6.80 7.61
N ALA A 280 34.85 6.19 7.50
CA ALA A 280 34.31 5.33 8.55
C ALA A 280 35.24 4.17 8.88
N LEU A 281 35.75 3.47 7.86
CA LEU A 281 36.72 2.38 8.03
C LEU A 281 37.98 2.84 8.76
N ARG A 282 38.56 3.99 8.39
CA ARG A 282 39.75 4.52 9.07
C ARG A 282 39.52 4.79 10.56
N ARG A 283 38.38 5.34 10.93
CA ARG A 283 38.02 5.64 12.32
C ARG A 283 37.78 4.38 13.14
N ILE A 284 37.06 3.40 12.55
CA ILE A 284 36.76 2.12 13.20
C ILE A 284 38.06 1.34 13.43
N ASP A 285 38.93 1.24 12.42
CA ASP A 285 40.21 0.56 12.51
C ASP A 285 41.12 1.20 13.58
N ALA A 286 41.20 2.52 13.64
CA ALA A 286 41.97 3.26 14.63
C ALA A 286 41.46 3.06 16.07
N SER A 287 40.17 2.72 16.26
CA SER A 287 39.55 2.48 17.57
C SER A 287 39.71 1.04 18.08
N GLY A 288 40.20 0.11 17.25
CA GLY A 288 40.31 -1.31 17.58
C GLY A 288 38.98 -2.08 17.58
N VAL A 289 37.89 -1.45 17.12
CA VAL A 289 36.59 -2.11 16.98
C VAL A 289 36.60 -3.01 15.75
N THR A 290 36.07 -4.22 15.86
CA THR A 290 36.12 -5.22 14.78
C THR A 290 34.85 -5.12 13.91
N LEU A 291 35.00 -4.70 12.66
CA LEU A 291 33.96 -4.70 11.65
C LEU A 291 33.78 -6.11 11.06
N ALA A 292 32.55 -6.63 11.04
CA ALA A 292 32.22 -7.92 10.44
C ALA A 292 31.83 -7.78 8.96
N GLY A 293 31.26 -6.63 8.56
CA GLY A 293 30.84 -6.39 7.20
C GLY A 293 30.59 -4.91 6.89
N LEU A 294 30.73 -4.55 5.61
CA LEU A 294 30.41 -3.24 5.08
C LEU A 294 29.68 -3.39 3.77
N ALA A 295 28.55 -2.67 3.63
CA ALA A 295 27.78 -2.58 2.38
C ALA A 295 27.43 -1.13 2.04
N LEU A 296 27.44 -0.82 0.75
CA LEU A 296 26.90 0.42 0.20
C LEU A 296 25.66 0.05 -0.61
N ARG A 297 24.54 0.70 -0.32
CA ARG A 297 23.28 0.50 -1.06
C ARG A 297 22.59 1.83 -1.31
N GLU A 298 21.68 1.84 -2.28
CA GLU A 298 20.76 2.95 -2.44
C GLU A 298 19.75 2.99 -1.28
N PRO A 299 19.24 4.18 -0.89
CA PRO A 299 18.17 4.30 0.07
C PRO A 299 16.91 3.55 -0.39
N SER A 300 16.26 2.87 0.53
CA SER A 300 14.96 2.23 0.32
C SER A 300 13.81 3.12 0.80
N LEU A 301 12.57 2.76 0.48
CA LEU A 301 11.41 3.41 1.10
C LEU A 301 11.31 3.11 2.61
N ASP A 302 11.88 2.00 3.09
CA ASP A 302 11.99 1.70 4.53
C ASP A 302 12.83 2.76 5.24
N ASP A 303 13.95 3.16 4.65
CA ASP A 303 14.80 4.24 5.20
C ASP A 303 14.05 5.59 5.22
N VAL A 304 13.26 5.88 4.17
CA VAL A 304 12.41 7.07 4.11
C VAL A 304 11.40 7.05 5.25
N PHE A 305 10.67 5.95 5.39
CA PHE A 305 9.62 5.80 6.39
C PHE A 305 10.19 5.92 7.81
N LEU A 306 11.28 5.21 8.10
CA LEU A 306 11.97 5.26 9.38
C LEU A 306 12.43 6.69 9.73
N ASN A 307 12.99 7.42 8.76
CA ASN A 307 13.44 8.80 8.97
C ASN A 307 12.27 9.76 9.26
N LEU A 308 11.11 9.57 8.62
CA LEU A 308 9.94 10.43 8.79
C LEU A 308 9.17 10.16 10.08
N THR A 309 9.10 8.89 10.52
CA THR A 309 8.23 8.46 11.63
C THR A 309 8.99 8.09 12.90
N GLY A 310 10.28 7.78 12.79
CA GLY A 310 11.12 7.30 13.90
C GLY A 310 10.92 5.82 14.25
N HIS A 311 10.08 5.08 13.49
CA HIS A 311 9.86 3.64 13.65
C HIS A 311 9.70 2.94 12.30
N LYS A 312 9.95 1.62 12.24
CA LYS A 312 9.75 0.82 11.03
C LYS A 312 8.26 0.68 10.70
N ALA A 313 7.91 0.56 9.42
CA ALA A 313 6.52 0.43 8.96
C ALA A 313 5.82 -0.82 9.55
N GLU A 314 6.56 -1.89 9.79
CA GLU A 314 6.06 -3.16 10.33
C GLU A 314 5.89 -3.16 11.86
N ASP A 315 6.55 -2.26 12.59
CA ASP A 315 6.55 -2.21 14.07
C ASP A 315 5.35 -1.44 14.66
N ALA A 316 4.48 -0.88 13.83
CA ALA A 316 3.30 -0.17 14.32
C ALA A 316 2.33 -1.15 14.99
N PRO A 317 1.89 -0.90 16.26
CA PRO A 317 1.01 -1.80 16.97
C PRO A 317 -0.30 -2.00 16.20
N ALA A 318 -0.69 -3.27 16.02
CA ALA A 318 -1.98 -3.60 15.41
C ALA A 318 -3.10 -2.91 16.21
N ALA A 319 -3.96 -2.15 15.54
CA ALA A 319 -5.10 -1.51 16.18
C ALA A 319 -5.93 -2.59 16.90
N GLU A 320 -6.19 -2.42 18.20
CA GLU A 320 -7.01 -3.34 18.99
C GLU A 320 -8.35 -3.58 18.27
N PRO A 321 -8.80 -4.83 18.13
CA PRO A 321 -10.07 -5.13 17.51
C PRO A 321 -11.19 -4.48 18.34
N VAL A 322 -11.98 -3.62 17.70
CA VAL A 322 -13.16 -2.98 18.30
C VAL A 322 -14.04 -4.08 18.90
N ALA A 323 -14.12 -4.11 20.22
CA ALA A 323 -14.91 -5.08 20.98
C ALA A 323 -16.34 -5.10 20.42
N LYS A 324 -16.76 -6.28 19.90
CA LYS A 324 -18.15 -6.51 19.45
C LYS A 324 -19.08 -6.21 20.62
N GLY A 325 -19.94 -5.21 20.45
CA GLY A 325 -20.89 -4.78 21.44
C GLY A 325 -21.66 -5.98 22.02
N ARG A 326 -21.73 -6.06 23.34
CA ARG A 326 -22.53 -7.03 24.08
C ARG A 326 -23.97 -7.00 23.54
N LYS A 327 -24.42 -8.13 22.98
CA LYS A 327 -25.85 -8.36 22.73
C LYS A 327 -26.61 -8.16 24.05
N ALA A 328 -27.40 -7.11 24.11
CA ALA A 328 -28.39 -6.99 25.18
C ALA A 328 -29.33 -8.18 25.09
N LYS A 329 -29.39 -9.00 26.13
CA LYS A 329 -30.46 -9.97 26.35
C LYS A 329 -31.74 -9.20 26.64
N ARG A 330 -32.72 -9.38 25.81
CA ARG A 330 -34.15 -9.42 26.16
C ARG A 330 -34.84 -10.48 25.33
#